data_354769cbe14f9d0880e29382861d6005
#
_entry.id   354769cbe14f9d0880e29382861d6005
#
_cell.length_a   1.000
_cell.length_b   1.000
_cell.length_c   1.000
_cell.angle_alpha   90.00
_cell.angle_beta   90.00
_cell.angle_gamma   90.00
#
_symmetry.space_group_name_H-M   'P 1'
#
loop_
_entity.id
_entity.type
_entity.pdbx_description
1 polymer ?
#
loop_
_entity_poly.entity_id
_entity_poly.type
_entity_poly.pdbx_seq_one_letter_code
_entity_poly.pdbx_strand_id
1 'polypeptide(L)'
;HIRDLPSKNGSVDPENNFAFEWETSDKSKKNLSEIYKAAEQSDTLFLATDPDREGEAIAWHILELLKKKKLLKNKTVKRVVFSEITKTAVTKGIENPRDIDDNLVSAYLARRALDYLVGFNLSPVLWRKLPGAKSAGRVQSVALRLICERELEIESFNPEEYWKIKCRFITNKNDEFDANLTHFKNNKIEKHSFKNSDQACEVIDAFKN
;
A
#
# COMPACT_ATOMS: atom_id res chain seq x y z
N HIS A 1 10.81 -11.68 -2.67
CA HIS A 1 11.55 -11.40 -3.91
C HIS A 1 12.32 -12.63 -4.38
N ILE A 2 12.44 -12.81 -5.70
CA ILE A 2 13.24 -13.89 -6.32
C ILE A 2 14.68 -13.44 -6.46
N ARG A 3 14.89 -12.23 -6.97
CA ARG A 3 16.18 -11.54 -7.07
C ARG A 3 16.03 -10.14 -6.48
N ASP A 4 17.13 -9.57 -6.04
CA ASP A 4 17.20 -8.18 -5.61
C ASP A 4 18.52 -7.53 -6.05
N LEU A 5 18.63 -6.22 -5.88
CA LEU A 5 19.86 -5.49 -6.13
C LEU A 5 20.83 -5.71 -4.96
N PRO A 6 22.12 -6.02 -5.23
CA PRO A 6 23.14 -6.01 -4.20
C PRO A 6 23.20 -4.68 -3.45
N SER A 7 23.47 -4.73 -2.15
CA SER A 7 23.63 -3.52 -1.32
C SER A 7 25.01 -2.88 -1.50
N LYS A 8 25.42 -2.66 -2.76
CA LYS A 8 26.67 -1.99 -3.15
C LYS A 8 26.38 -0.90 -4.16
N ASN A 9 27.26 0.08 -4.28
CA ASN A 9 27.12 1.11 -5.32
C ASN A 9 27.35 0.50 -6.72
N GLY A 10 26.61 0.99 -7.73
CA GLY A 10 26.74 0.56 -9.12
C GLY A 10 25.85 -0.62 -9.52
N SER A 11 24.97 -1.12 -8.64
CA SER A 11 24.03 -2.21 -8.99
C SER A 11 22.94 -1.76 -9.99
N VAL A 12 22.77 -0.46 -10.19
CA VAL A 12 22.03 0.14 -11.30
C VAL A 12 22.99 1.10 -11.99
N ASP A 13 23.19 0.92 -13.28
CA ASP A 13 24.12 1.72 -14.10
C ASP A 13 23.35 2.68 -15.01
N PRO A 14 23.25 3.99 -14.65
CA PRO A 14 22.55 4.98 -15.46
C PRO A 14 23.19 5.22 -16.84
N GLU A 15 24.52 5.06 -16.95
CA GLU A 15 25.27 5.31 -18.19
C GLU A 15 25.08 4.17 -19.21
N ASN A 16 24.66 2.99 -18.72
CA ASN A 16 24.39 1.81 -19.53
C ASN A 16 22.89 1.47 -19.52
N ASN A 17 22.05 2.42 -19.92
CA ASN A 17 20.60 2.25 -20.05
C ASN A 17 19.95 1.67 -18.79
N PHE A 18 20.38 2.09 -17.60
CA PHE A 18 19.92 1.59 -16.31
C PHE A 18 20.05 0.08 -16.17
N ALA A 19 21.11 -0.52 -16.67
CA ALA A 19 21.37 -1.94 -16.52
C ALA A 19 21.37 -2.34 -15.03
N PHE A 20 20.76 -3.48 -14.74
CA PHE A 20 20.61 -4.01 -13.37
C PHE A 20 21.59 -5.16 -13.12
N GLU A 21 22.29 -5.10 -12.01
CA GLU A 21 22.99 -6.24 -11.44
C GLU A 21 22.06 -6.95 -10.43
N TRP A 22 21.69 -8.18 -10.73
CA TRP A 22 20.76 -8.95 -9.89
C TRP A 22 21.47 -9.98 -9.04
N GLU A 23 21.11 -10.05 -7.77
CA GLU A 23 21.56 -11.06 -6.83
C GLU A 23 20.38 -11.92 -6.34
N THR A 24 20.64 -13.21 -6.13
CA THR A 24 19.66 -14.16 -5.57
C THR A 24 20.05 -14.51 -4.15
N SER A 25 19.20 -14.26 -3.20
CA SER A 25 19.44 -14.62 -1.78
C SER A 25 19.50 -16.14 -1.60
N ASP A 26 20.17 -16.62 -0.56
CA ASP A 26 20.27 -18.06 -0.30
C ASP A 26 18.90 -18.70 -0.03
N LYS A 27 17.98 -17.99 0.62
CA LYS A 27 16.59 -18.42 0.77
C LYS A 27 15.89 -18.61 -0.58
N SER A 28 16.09 -17.67 -1.51
CA SER A 28 15.50 -17.75 -2.85
C SER A 28 16.12 -18.87 -3.70
N LYS A 29 17.42 -19.16 -3.52
CA LYS A 29 18.09 -20.25 -4.23
C LYS A 29 17.45 -21.62 -3.96
N LYS A 30 17.04 -21.89 -2.70
CA LYS A 30 16.34 -23.13 -2.34
C LYS A 30 15.02 -23.25 -3.10
N ASN A 31 14.18 -22.22 -3.03
CA ASN A 31 12.89 -22.21 -3.72
C ASN A 31 13.05 -22.31 -5.24
N LEU A 32 14.06 -21.63 -5.82
CA LEU A 32 14.37 -21.70 -7.24
C LEU A 32 14.81 -23.10 -7.65
N SER A 33 15.55 -23.84 -6.82
CA SER A 33 15.92 -25.22 -7.11
C SER A 33 14.70 -26.11 -7.26
N GLU A 34 13.68 -25.92 -6.41
CA GLU A 34 12.41 -26.67 -6.51
C GLU A 34 11.64 -26.27 -7.78
N ILE A 35 11.59 -24.98 -8.11
CA ILE A 35 10.96 -24.48 -9.34
C ILE A 35 11.66 -25.06 -10.58
N TYR A 36 12.98 -25.11 -10.62
CA TYR A 36 13.71 -25.68 -11.76
C TYR A 36 13.39 -27.16 -11.95
N LYS A 37 13.39 -27.96 -10.87
CA LYS A 37 13.03 -29.37 -10.92
C LYS A 37 11.60 -29.59 -11.43
N ALA A 38 10.65 -28.80 -10.91
CA ALA A 38 9.26 -28.87 -11.36
C ALA A 38 9.13 -28.45 -12.83
N ALA A 39 9.84 -27.40 -13.24
CA ALA A 39 9.83 -26.92 -14.62
C ALA A 39 10.42 -27.98 -15.61
N GLU A 40 11.44 -28.74 -15.21
CA GLU A 40 12.00 -29.83 -16.03
C GLU A 40 10.96 -30.91 -16.36
N GLN A 41 10.06 -31.19 -15.41
CA GLN A 41 9.06 -32.26 -15.49
C GLN A 41 7.71 -31.82 -16.07
N SER A 42 7.55 -30.55 -16.44
CA SER A 42 6.28 -29.95 -16.85
C SER A 42 6.35 -29.45 -18.30
N ASP A 43 5.26 -29.60 -19.05
CA ASP A 43 5.13 -29.05 -20.41
C ASP A 43 4.55 -27.64 -20.41
N THR A 44 3.76 -27.31 -19.36
CA THR A 44 3.14 -26.01 -19.21
C THR A 44 3.44 -25.43 -17.83
N LEU A 45 3.77 -24.14 -17.81
CA LEU A 45 4.08 -23.37 -16.62
C LEU A 45 3.09 -22.19 -16.48
N PHE A 46 2.34 -22.17 -15.40
CA PHE A 46 1.49 -21.05 -15.04
C PHE A 46 2.17 -20.18 -13.99
N LEU A 47 2.36 -18.90 -14.30
CA LEU A 47 2.91 -17.90 -13.39
C LEU A 47 1.75 -17.19 -12.69
N ALA A 48 1.34 -17.68 -11.52
CA ALA A 48 0.15 -17.27 -10.80
C ALA A 48 0.49 -16.41 -9.56
N THR A 49 1.28 -15.36 -9.75
CA THR A 49 1.60 -14.36 -8.74
C THR A 49 0.52 -13.25 -8.71
N ASP A 50 0.57 -12.35 -7.72
CA ASP A 50 -0.43 -11.29 -7.54
C ASP A 50 -0.65 -10.43 -8.80
N PRO A 51 -1.84 -9.81 -8.97
CA PRO A 51 -2.21 -9.06 -10.17
C PRO A 51 -1.58 -7.67 -10.24
N ASP A 52 -0.63 -7.33 -9.37
CA ASP A 52 0.04 -6.06 -9.34
C ASP A 52 1.42 -6.09 -10.04
N ARG A 53 2.11 -4.94 -10.09
CA ARG A 53 3.43 -4.83 -10.70
C ARG A 53 4.52 -5.65 -9.97
N GLU A 54 4.37 -5.87 -8.66
CA GLU A 54 5.32 -6.68 -7.88
C GLU A 54 5.16 -8.16 -8.26
N GLY A 55 3.91 -8.64 -8.35
CA GLY A 55 3.62 -9.99 -8.82
C GLY A 55 4.03 -10.21 -10.28
N GLU A 56 3.87 -9.21 -11.15
CA GLU A 56 4.33 -9.27 -12.53
C GLU A 56 5.85 -9.37 -12.60
N ALA A 57 6.57 -8.61 -11.78
CA ALA A 57 8.02 -8.66 -11.69
C ALA A 57 8.52 -10.02 -11.16
N ILE A 58 7.84 -10.61 -10.18
CA ILE A 58 8.17 -11.96 -9.69
C ILE A 58 8.05 -12.98 -10.83
N ALA A 59 6.94 -12.94 -11.57
CA ALA A 59 6.72 -13.79 -12.73
C ALA A 59 7.81 -13.61 -13.80
N TRP A 60 8.15 -12.36 -14.12
CA TRP A 60 9.22 -12.01 -15.06
C TRP A 60 10.59 -12.51 -14.58
N HIS A 61 10.94 -12.32 -13.29
CA HIS A 61 12.21 -12.82 -12.75
C HIS A 61 12.33 -14.35 -12.85
N ILE A 62 11.25 -15.08 -12.60
CA ILE A 62 11.22 -16.54 -12.75
C ILE A 62 11.44 -16.91 -14.23
N LEU A 63 10.70 -16.27 -15.14
CA LEU A 63 10.82 -16.50 -16.58
C LEU A 63 12.24 -16.27 -17.08
N GLU A 64 12.87 -15.16 -16.71
CA GLU A 64 14.26 -14.86 -17.10
C GLU A 64 15.26 -15.89 -16.55
N LEU A 65 15.10 -16.36 -15.33
CA LEU A 65 15.96 -17.39 -14.75
C LEU A 65 15.78 -18.74 -15.44
N LEU A 66 14.55 -19.12 -15.78
CA LEU A 66 14.25 -20.33 -16.54
C LEU A 66 14.82 -20.26 -17.97
N LYS A 67 14.72 -19.08 -18.65
CA LYS A 67 15.37 -18.82 -19.94
C LYS A 67 16.88 -19.01 -19.85
N LYS A 68 17.52 -18.40 -18.85
CA LYS A 68 18.97 -18.50 -18.60
C LYS A 68 19.42 -19.94 -18.38
N LYS A 69 18.59 -20.76 -17.74
CA LYS A 69 18.82 -22.21 -17.52
C LYS A 69 18.44 -23.07 -18.71
N LYS A 70 17.90 -22.49 -19.80
CA LYS A 70 17.41 -23.19 -20.98
C LYS A 70 16.31 -24.22 -20.70
N LEU A 71 15.51 -24.01 -19.66
CA LEU A 71 14.45 -24.91 -19.21
C LEU A 71 13.11 -24.70 -19.91
N LEU A 72 13.01 -23.73 -20.83
CA LEU A 72 11.76 -23.39 -21.54
C LEU A 72 11.62 -24.00 -22.93
N LYS A 73 12.55 -24.87 -23.35
CA LYS A 73 12.48 -25.46 -24.67
C LYS A 73 11.24 -26.35 -24.78
N ASN A 74 10.40 -26.07 -25.79
CA ASN A 74 9.15 -26.78 -26.06
C ASN A 74 8.12 -26.72 -24.93
N LYS A 75 8.15 -25.66 -24.11
CA LYS A 75 7.20 -25.47 -23.02
C LYS A 75 6.33 -24.24 -23.23
N THR A 76 5.09 -24.35 -22.83
CA THR A 76 4.16 -23.19 -22.78
C THR A 76 4.30 -22.49 -21.45
N VAL A 77 4.50 -21.17 -21.46
CA VAL A 77 4.53 -20.35 -20.23
C VAL A 77 3.43 -19.31 -20.34
N LYS A 78 2.57 -19.24 -19.35
CA LYS A 78 1.44 -18.31 -19.30
C LYS A 78 1.32 -17.67 -17.94
N ARG A 79 0.91 -16.40 -17.93
CA ARG A 79 0.58 -15.63 -16.76
C ARG A 79 -0.88 -15.85 -16.39
N VAL A 80 -1.15 -16.21 -15.14
CA VAL A 80 -2.50 -16.36 -14.60
C VAL A 80 -2.72 -15.29 -13.54
N VAL A 81 -3.83 -14.57 -13.63
CA VAL A 81 -4.16 -13.45 -12.74
C VAL A 81 -5.57 -13.65 -12.18
N PHE A 82 -5.69 -13.49 -10.87
CA PHE A 82 -6.99 -13.49 -10.17
C PHE A 82 -6.93 -12.50 -9.01
N SER A 83 -8.05 -11.83 -8.72
CA SER A 83 -8.15 -10.82 -7.67
C SER A 83 -8.55 -11.38 -6.30
N GLU A 84 -9.00 -12.63 -6.25
CA GLU A 84 -9.42 -13.33 -5.03
C GLU A 84 -9.10 -14.83 -5.11
N ILE A 85 -8.91 -15.46 -3.96
CA ILE A 85 -8.61 -16.90 -3.87
C ILE A 85 -9.91 -17.69 -3.67
N THR A 86 -10.82 -17.59 -4.65
CA THR A 86 -12.01 -18.41 -4.74
C THR A 86 -11.88 -19.43 -5.87
N LYS A 87 -12.57 -20.57 -5.77
CA LYS A 87 -12.55 -21.60 -6.83
C LYS A 87 -12.92 -21.01 -8.19
N THR A 88 -13.95 -20.17 -8.23
CA THR A 88 -14.45 -19.52 -9.46
C THR A 88 -13.41 -18.59 -10.07
N ALA A 89 -12.79 -17.70 -9.26
CA ALA A 89 -11.80 -16.75 -9.74
C ALA A 89 -10.53 -17.44 -10.24
N VAL A 90 -10.03 -18.44 -9.50
CA VAL A 90 -8.85 -19.22 -9.90
C VAL A 90 -9.12 -20.00 -11.18
N THR A 91 -10.25 -20.70 -11.29
CA THR A 91 -10.63 -21.45 -12.51
C THR A 91 -10.71 -20.51 -13.72
N LYS A 92 -11.41 -19.36 -13.57
CA LYS A 92 -11.52 -18.34 -14.62
C LYS A 92 -10.15 -17.78 -15.03
N GLY A 93 -9.24 -17.57 -14.08
CA GLY A 93 -7.87 -17.12 -14.36
C GLY A 93 -7.07 -18.14 -15.14
N ILE A 94 -7.21 -19.44 -14.85
CA ILE A 94 -6.53 -20.53 -15.58
C ILE A 94 -7.12 -20.70 -16.98
N GLU A 95 -8.42 -20.53 -17.16
CA GLU A 95 -9.10 -20.58 -18.45
C GLU A 95 -8.76 -19.41 -19.37
N ASN A 96 -8.39 -18.26 -18.79
CA ASN A 96 -8.05 -17.02 -19.52
C ASN A 96 -6.62 -16.55 -19.21
N PRO A 97 -5.60 -17.35 -19.50
CA PRO A 97 -4.21 -16.99 -19.25
C PRO A 97 -3.76 -15.93 -20.26
N ARG A 98 -2.80 -15.09 -19.85
CA ARG A 98 -2.19 -14.07 -20.71
C ARG A 98 -0.67 -14.21 -20.77
N ASP A 99 -0.01 -13.37 -21.52
CA ASP A 99 1.44 -13.19 -21.44
C ASP A 99 1.81 -12.21 -20.32
N ILE A 100 3.09 -12.13 -19.98
CA ILE A 100 3.61 -11.14 -19.04
C ILE A 100 3.40 -9.74 -19.62
N ASP A 101 2.97 -8.80 -18.78
CA ASP A 101 2.81 -7.40 -19.13
C ASP A 101 4.14 -6.65 -18.98
N ASP A 102 4.80 -6.38 -20.09
CA ASP A 102 6.09 -5.67 -20.12
C ASP A 102 5.99 -4.23 -19.58
N ASN A 103 4.81 -3.59 -19.64
CA ASN A 103 4.61 -2.26 -19.07
C ASN A 103 4.63 -2.29 -17.53
N LEU A 104 4.00 -3.29 -16.93
CA LEU A 104 4.04 -3.49 -15.48
C LEU A 104 5.45 -3.85 -15.02
N VAL A 105 6.16 -4.69 -15.76
CA VAL A 105 7.58 -5.02 -15.50
C VAL A 105 8.44 -3.76 -15.58
N SER A 106 8.30 -2.97 -16.64
CA SER A 106 9.03 -1.71 -16.81
C SER A 106 8.75 -0.70 -15.70
N ALA A 107 7.49 -0.58 -15.28
CA ALA A 107 7.11 0.27 -14.15
C ALA A 107 7.74 -0.18 -12.82
N TYR A 108 7.83 -1.50 -12.59
CA TYR A 108 8.54 -2.06 -11.45
C TYR A 108 10.03 -1.74 -11.51
N LEU A 109 10.69 -2.00 -12.66
CA LEU A 109 12.12 -1.75 -12.85
C LEU A 109 12.45 -0.27 -12.66
N ALA A 110 11.67 0.63 -13.26
CA ALA A 110 11.86 2.08 -13.11
C ALA A 110 11.76 2.50 -11.64
N ARG A 111 10.77 2.01 -10.91
CA ARG A 111 10.64 2.29 -9.48
C ARG A 111 11.83 1.73 -8.70
N ARG A 112 12.24 0.48 -8.97
CA ARG A 112 13.35 -0.16 -8.27
C ARG A 112 14.67 0.58 -8.49
N ALA A 113 14.94 1.01 -9.73
CA ALA A 113 16.10 1.83 -10.07
C ALA A 113 16.07 3.18 -9.34
N LEU A 114 14.91 3.86 -9.35
CA LEU A 114 14.77 5.15 -8.72
C LEU A 114 14.96 5.06 -7.19
N ASP A 115 14.35 4.08 -6.52
CA ASP A 115 14.51 3.89 -5.07
C ASP A 115 15.97 3.58 -4.70
N TYR A 116 16.65 2.75 -5.51
CA TYR A 116 18.06 2.45 -5.34
C TYR A 116 18.94 3.70 -5.50
N LEU A 117 18.82 4.41 -6.63
CA LEU A 117 19.65 5.58 -6.92
C LEU A 117 19.43 6.71 -5.92
N VAL A 118 18.18 7.00 -5.54
CA VAL A 118 17.86 8.00 -4.53
C VAL A 118 18.47 7.61 -3.18
N GLY A 119 18.31 6.36 -2.76
CA GLY A 119 18.86 5.88 -1.49
C GLY A 119 20.39 5.99 -1.43
N PHE A 120 21.08 5.52 -2.46
CA PHE A 120 22.54 5.53 -2.51
C PHE A 120 23.15 6.95 -2.67
N ASN A 121 22.47 7.86 -3.38
CA ASN A 121 22.98 9.23 -3.57
C ASN A 121 22.63 10.16 -2.41
N LEU A 122 21.44 10.06 -1.81
CA LEU A 122 21.03 10.96 -0.75
C LEU A 122 21.48 10.54 0.64
N SER A 123 21.59 9.23 0.93
CA SER A 123 22.02 8.78 2.26
C SER A 123 23.39 9.33 2.67
N PRO A 124 24.42 9.35 1.83
CA PRO A 124 25.72 9.95 2.18
C PRO A 124 25.64 11.47 2.44
N VAL A 125 24.74 12.18 1.77
CA VAL A 125 24.52 13.62 2.03
C VAL A 125 23.90 13.78 3.43
N LEU A 126 22.93 12.94 3.75
CA LEU A 126 22.26 12.95 5.04
C LEU A 126 23.24 12.67 6.19
N TRP A 127 24.12 11.68 6.04
CA TRP A 127 25.14 11.33 7.06
C TRP A 127 26.08 12.50 7.37
N ARG A 128 26.44 13.28 6.35
CA ARG A 128 27.30 14.46 6.52
C ARG A 128 26.60 15.65 7.16
N LYS A 129 25.29 15.76 7.02
CA LYS A 129 24.51 16.93 7.46
C LYS A 129 23.78 16.70 8.79
N LEU A 130 23.40 15.47 9.10
CA LEU A 130 22.60 15.13 10.27
C LEU A 130 23.26 13.96 11.02
N PRO A 131 24.00 14.24 12.12
CA PRO A 131 24.57 13.19 12.95
C PRO A 131 23.50 12.21 13.45
N GLY A 132 23.76 10.90 13.35
CA GLY A 132 22.83 9.86 13.74
C GLY A 132 21.78 9.45 12.70
N ALA A 133 21.65 10.16 11.59
CA ALA A 133 20.79 9.75 10.48
C ALA A 133 21.32 8.48 9.82
N LYS A 134 20.41 7.54 9.49
CA LYS A 134 20.78 6.23 8.93
C LYS A 134 20.66 6.16 7.42
N SER A 135 19.54 6.61 6.86
CA SER A 135 19.30 6.55 5.43
C SER A 135 18.24 7.56 4.98
N ALA A 136 18.28 7.92 3.70
CA ALA A 136 17.25 8.68 3.01
C ALA A 136 16.58 7.81 1.96
N GLY A 137 15.31 8.08 1.65
CA GLY A 137 14.58 7.37 0.61
C GLY A 137 13.23 8.02 0.33
N ARG A 138 12.69 7.81 -0.87
CA ARG A 138 11.46 8.45 -1.32
C ARG A 138 10.26 8.17 -0.42
N VAL A 139 10.04 6.92 -0.05
CA VAL A 139 8.90 6.51 0.78
C VAL A 139 9.08 6.99 2.22
N GLN A 140 10.23 6.70 2.83
CA GLN A 140 10.49 7.04 4.24
C GLN A 140 10.51 8.55 4.48
N SER A 141 11.02 9.35 3.54
CA SER A 141 11.04 10.81 3.69
C SER A 141 9.64 11.42 3.63
N VAL A 142 8.78 10.92 2.74
CA VAL A 142 7.37 11.35 2.66
C VAL A 142 6.60 10.90 3.90
N ALA A 143 6.78 9.66 4.35
CA ALA A 143 6.12 9.15 5.55
C ALA A 143 6.50 9.97 6.80
N LEU A 144 7.79 10.27 6.97
CA LEU A 144 8.27 11.11 8.07
C LEU A 144 7.66 12.52 8.00
N ARG A 145 7.60 13.12 6.82
CA ARG A 145 6.98 14.44 6.63
C ARG A 145 5.51 14.43 7.07
N LEU A 146 4.73 13.44 6.63
CA LEU A 146 3.31 13.34 6.99
C LEU A 146 3.12 13.18 8.51
N ILE A 147 4.00 12.41 9.17
CA ILE A 147 3.99 12.26 10.64
C ILE A 147 4.30 13.59 11.31
N CYS A 148 5.35 14.29 10.88
CA CYS A 148 5.72 15.59 11.45
C CYS A 148 4.62 16.65 11.24
N GLU A 149 4.03 16.71 10.05
CA GLU A 149 2.92 17.62 9.76
C GLU A 149 1.73 17.32 10.69
N ARG A 150 1.42 16.04 10.92
CA ARG A 150 0.35 15.64 11.85
C ARG A 150 0.68 15.97 13.30
N GLU A 151 1.91 15.80 13.75
CA GLU A 151 2.33 16.20 15.10
C GLU A 151 2.19 17.71 15.29
N LEU A 152 2.59 18.53 14.32
CA LEU A 152 2.39 19.98 14.36
C LEU A 152 0.91 20.37 14.45
N GLU A 153 0.02 19.67 13.75
CA GLU A 153 -1.42 19.85 13.89
C GLU A 153 -1.91 19.51 15.30
N ILE A 154 -1.39 18.41 15.89
CA ILE A 154 -1.74 17.97 17.24
C ILE A 154 -1.25 18.99 18.29
N GLU A 155 0.01 19.45 18.18
CA GLU A 155 0.60 20.43 19.08
C GLU A 155 -0.11 21.79 19.01
N SER A 156 -0.56 22.18 17.81
CA SER A 156 -1.29 23.44 17.59
C SER A 156 -2.80 23.34 17.88
N PHE A 157 -3.30 22.12 18.11
CA PHE A 157 -4.71 21.89 18.32
C PHE A 157 -5.19 22.52 19.64
N ASN A 158 -6.12 23.44 19.54
CA ASN A 158 -6.79 24.04 20.69
C ASN A 158 -8.15 23.34 20.88
N PRO A 159 -8.35 22.55 21.95
CA PRO A 159 -9.60 21.85 22.17
C PRO A 159 -10.73 22.84 22.48
N GLU A 160 -11.80 22.79 21.71
CA GLU A 160 -13.00 23.56 21.93
C GLU A 160 -14.13 22.66 22.47
N GLU A 161 -14.68 23.03 23.60
CA GLU A 161 -15.84 22.37 24.18
C GLU A 161 -17.08 22.59 23.32
N TYR A 162 -17.88 21.57 23.14
CA TYR A 162 -19.18 21.67 22.48
C TYR A 162 -20.20 20.74 23.14
N TRP A 163 -21.46 21.16 23.10
CA TRP A 163 -22.58 20.43 23.69
C TRP A 163 -23.58 20.04 22.62
N LYS A 164 -24.17 18.81 22.76
CA LYS A 164 -25.26 18.32 21.92
C LYS A 164 -26.45 18.00 22.80
N ILE A 165 -27.64 18.45 22.41
CA ILE A 165 -28.87 18.14 23.10
C ILE A 165 -29.57 17.02 22.35
N LYS A 166 -29.79 15.93 23.06
CA LYS A 166 -30.57 14.78 22.60
C LYS A 166 -31.79 14.62 23.48
N CYS A 167 -32.94 14.38 22.89
CA CYS A 167 -34.17 14.03 23.58
C CYS A 167 -34.55 12.60 23.25
N ARG A 168 -34.98 11.85 24.26
CA ARG A 168 -35.61 10.55 24.10
C ARG A 168 -37.12 10.73 24.15
N PHE A 169 -37.78 10.32 23.10
CA PHE A 169 -39.25 10.39 22.99
C PHE A 169 -39.82 8.98 23.07
N ILE A 170 -41.02 8.90 23.64
CA ILE A 170 -41.80 7.65 23.72
C ILE A 170 -43.10 7.92 22.97
N THR A 171 -43.42 7.06 22.03
CA THR A 171 -44.68 7.13 21.28
C THR A 171 -45.85 6.59 22.10
N ASN A 172 -47.08 6.90 21.69
CA ASN A 172 -48.29 6.32 22.31
C ASN A 172 -48.36 4.77 22.26
N LYS A 173 -47.47 4.15 21.44
CA LYS A 173 -47.35 2.68 21.35
C LYS A 173 -46.20 2.13 22.22
N ASN A 174 -45.60 2.96 23.08
CA ASN A 174 -44.40 2.68 23.87
C ASN A 174 -43.13 2.41 23.06
N ASP A 175 -43.04 2.84 21.81
CA ASP A 175 -41.81 2.79 21.04
C ASP A 175 -40.92 3.99 21.43
N GLU A 176 -39.65 3.72 21.71
CA GLU A 176 -38.68 4.76 22.07
C GLU A 176 -37.83 5.17 20.85
N PHE A 177 -37.54 6.46 20.69
CA PHE A 177 -36.59 6.93 19.70
C PHE A 177 -35.82 8.15 20.22
N ASP A 178 -34.58 8.27 19.79
CA ASP A 178 -33.71 9.41 20.10
C ASP A 178 -33.76 10.43 18.96
N ALA A 179 -33.88 11.72 19.31
CA ALA A 179 -33.82 12.83 18.38
C ALA A 179 -32.75 13.86 18.82
N ASN A 180 -32.04 14.43 17.85
CA ASN A 180 -31.09 15.51 18.12
C ASN A 180 -31.74 16.85 17.84
N LEU A 181 -31.43 17.84 18.65
CA LEU A 181 -31.85 19.21 18.42
C LEU A 181 -31.16 19.78 17.18
N THR A 182 -31.96 20.19 16.18
CA THR A 182 -31.47 20.75 14.91
C THR A 182 -31.69 22.25 14.78
N HIS A 183 -32.74 22.77 15.43
CA HIS A 183 -33.08 24.21 15.43
C HIS A 183 -33.59 24.63 16.78
N PHE A 184 -33.24 25.85 17.19
CA PHE A 184 -33.79 26.52 18.39
C PHE A 184 -34.09 27.98 18.08
N LYS A 185 -35.30 28.44 18.40
CA LYS A 185 -35.78 29.81 18.10
C LYS A 185 -35.51 30.23 16.65
N ASN A 186 -35.81 29.36 15.68
CA ASN A 186 -35.58 29.50 14.23
C ASN A 186 -34.12 29.53 13.78
N ASN A 187 -33.15 29.36 14.69
CA ASN A 187 -31.74 29.27 14.35
C ASN A 187 -31.32 27.81 14.23
N LYS A 188 -30.58 27.49 13.17
CA LYS A 188 -29.97 26.18 12.99
C LYS A 188 -28.88 25.96 14.03
N ILE A 189 -28.88 24.78 14.67
CA ILE A 189 -27.85 24.38 15.63
C ILE A 189 -26.72 23.71 14.90
N GLU A 190 -25.51 24.24 15.03
CA GLU A 190 -24.26 23.71 14.52
C GLU A 190 -23.43 23.10 15.66
N LYS A 191 -22.31 22.43 15.30
CA LYS A 191 -21.46 21.71 16.27
C LYS A 191 -21.06 22.56 17.49
N HIS A 192 -20.71 23.83 17.29
CA HIS A 192 -20.22 24.74 18.31
C HIS A 192 -21.24 25.82 18.71
N SER A 193 -22.53 25.60 18.46
CA SER A 193 -23.59 26.55 18.87
C SER A 193 -23.70 26.67 20.39
N PHE A 194 -23.40 25.62 21.14
CA PHE A 194 -23.35 25.59 22.61
C PHE A 194 -21.91 25.31 23.04
N LYS A 195 -21.29 26.30 23.67
CA LYS A 195 -19.89 26.27 24.10
C LYS A 195 -19.68 25.85 25.55
N ASN A 196 -20.73 25.81 26.33
CA ASN A 196 -20.70 25.41 27.75
C ASN A 196 -22.04 24.78 28.17
N SER A 197 -22.04 24.16 29.36
CA SER A 197 -23.23 23.51 29.92
C SER A 197 -24.38 24.45 30.15
N ASP A 198 -24.13 25.71 30.55
CA ASP A 198 -25.17 26.68 30.90
C ASP A 198 -26.04 27.02 29.69
N GLN A 199 -25.42 27.24 28.52
CA GLN A 199 -26.12 27.47 27.26
C GLN A 199 -26.98 26.24 26.85
N ALA A 200 -26.47 25.05 27.08
CA ALA A 200 -27.23 23.82 26.81
C ALA A 200 -28.41 23.65 27.78
N CYS A 201 -28.21 23.98 29.07
CA CYS A 201 -29.26 23.94 30.11
C CYS A 201 -30.37 24.93 29.84
N GLU A 202 -30.07 26.17 29.43
CA GLU A 202 -31.09 27.19 29.05
C GLU A 202 -32.04 26.66 27.98
N VAL A 203 -31.50 25.97 27.00
CA VAL A 203 -32.31 25.36 25.93
C VAL A 203 -33.16 24.20 26.44
N ILE A 204 -32.59 23.33 27.30
CA ILE A 204 -33.34 22.22 27.91
C ILE A 204 -34.50 22.75 28.75
N ASP A 205 -34.27 23.81 29.52
CA ASP A 205 -35.31 24.40 30.40
C ASP A 205 -36.43 25.06 29.59
N ALA A 206 -36.11 25.61 28.39
CA ALA A 206 -37.12 26.12 27.47
C ALA A 206 -38.02 25.03 26.86
N PHE A 207 -37.63 23.77 26.90
CA PHE A 207 -38.47 22.61 26.47
C PHE A 207 -39.24 21.98 27.62
N LYS A 208 -38.94 22.29 28.89
CA LYS A 208 -39.65 21.76 30.06
C LYS A 208 -40.84 22.64 30.48
N ASN A 209 -40.83 23.93 30.08
CA ASN A 209 -41.90 24.90 30.31
C ASN A 209 -42.83 24.96 29.08
#